data_f14f5031c38da87d08536bfc080e28d8
#
_entry.id   f14f5031c38da87d08536bfc080e28d8
#
_cell.length_a   1.000
_cell.length_b   1.000
_cell.length_c   1.000
_cell.angle_alpha   90.00
_cell.angle_beta   90.00
_cell.angle_gamma   90.00
#
_symmetry.space_group_name_H-M   'P 1'
#
loop_
_entity.id
_entity.type
_entity.pdbx_description
1 polymer ?
#
loop_
_entity_poly.entity_id
_entity_poly.type
_entity_poly.pdbx_seq_one_letter_code
_entity_poly.pdbx_strand_id
1 'polypeptide(L)'
;MGAITINQVIKRYGRGPKANQVIHGVSADIADGEFIVIVGPSGCGKSTLLRMVAGLEEISEGQISIGGRVVNDVEPAERDIAMVFQNYALYPHMSVYDNMAYGLKIAKVPKAEIEARVQKAAGILELGPFLQRTPRQLSGGQRQRVAMGRAIVRQPAAFLFDEPLSNLDAKLRAQTRLEIQKLHRELGVTSLFVTHDQVEAMTLAQRMIVMNAGRVEQLGTPEQVYGTPASAFVASFIGSPPMNLLTGQVDGLHFNTATASLPLPAAAPRSGTLVLGVRPEHTELRTDGAWPMVVETLEMLGAERLVHGRLGEAAPAGVVAAVANSALFTVRIDATLAPPVVGQTVRLSPASGRLHWFDATTGLRVAA
;
A
#
# COMPACT_ATOMS: atom_id res chain seq x y z
N MET A 1 -21.70 -4.03 -15.86
CA MET A 1 -20.59 -4.62 -15.18
C MET A 1 -19.82 -3.53 -14.45
N GLY A 2 -18.93 -3.84 -13.54
CA GLY A 2 -18.49 -2.98 -12.45
C GLY A 2 -17.27 -2.11 -12.70
N ALA A 3 -16.93 -1.73 -13.94
CA ALA A 3 -15.85 -0.77 -14.19
C ALA A 3 -16.11 0.54 -13.44
N ILE A 4 -15.07 1.15 -12.84
CA ILE A 4 -15.18 2.39 -12.08
C ILE A 4 -14.24 3.42 -12.68
N THR A 5 -14.81 4.59 -13.04
CA THR A 5 -14.04 5.75 -13.49
C THR A 5 -14.13 6.85 -12.45
N ILE A 6 -12.99 7.31 -11.99
CA ILE A 6 -12.82 8.49 -11.13
C ILE A 6 -12.19 9.57 -11.99
N ASN A 7 -12.86 10.71 -12.17
CA ASN A 7 -12.40 11.77 -13.05
C ASN A 7 -12.30 13.10 -12.31
N GLN A 8 -11.08 13.59 -12.08
CA GLN A 8 -10.74 14.87 -11.46
C GLN A 8 -11.52 15.15 -10.16
N VAL A 9 -11.67 14.10 -9.33
CA VAL A 9 -12.45 14.18 -8.10
C VAL A 9 -11.75 15.05 -7.07
N ILE A 10 -12.47 16.02 -6.52
CA ILE A 10 -12.03 16.93 -5.47
C ILE A 10 -12.97 16.80 -4.27
N LYS A 11 -12.39 16.81 -3.06
CA LYS A 11 -13.15 16.92 -1.81
C LYS A 11 -12.66 18.09 -0.98
N ARG A 12 -13.60 18.95 -0.60
CA ARG A 12 -13.40 20.05 0.36
C ARG A 12 -14.36 19.90 1.52
N TYR A 13 -13.88 20.10 2.73
CA TYR A 13 -14.68 20.20 3.94
C TYR A 13 -14.80 21.68 4.36
N GLY A 14 -15.99 22.07 4.73
CA GLY A 14 -16.30 23.47 5.06
C GLY A 14 -16.67 24.31 3.83
N ARG A 15 -16.93 25.60 4.03
CA ARG A 15 -17.36 26.54 2.97
C ARG A 15 -16.48 27.79 2.95
N GLY A 16 -16.38 28.42 1.78
CA GLY A 16 -15.66 29.66 1.56
C GLY A 16 -14.14 29.55 1.69
N PRO A 17 -13.42 30.64 2.00
CA PRO A 17 -11.97 30.69 2.00
C PRO A 17 -11.29 29.79 3.04
N LYS A 18 -12.03 29.28 4.03
CA LYS A 18 -11.55 28.36 5.07
C LYS A 18 -11.84 26.89 4.75
N ALA A 19 -12.34 26.59 3.57
CA ALA A 19 -12.58 25.19 3.15
C ALA A 19 -11.25 24.43 3.08
N ASN A 20 -11.19 23.29 3.79
CA ASN A 20 -10.02 22.41 3.77
C ASN A 20 -10.16 21.38 2.64
N GLN A 21 -9.31 21.49 1.63
CA GLN A 21 -9.27 20.52 0.53
C GLN A 21 -8.43 19.30 0.92
N VAL A 22 -9.03 18.11 0.89
CA VAL A 22 -8.40 16.85 1.29
C VAL A 22 -8.18 15.89 0.12
N ILE A 23 -8.87 16.09 -1.01
CA ILE A 23 -8.63 15.37 -2.26
C ILE A 23 -8.46 16.41 -3.38
N HIS A 24 -7.41 16.22 -4.19
CA HIS A 24 -6.87 17.24 -5.09
C HIS A 24 -6.92 16.81 -6.56
N GLY A 25 -8.11 16.50 -7.12
CA GLY A 25 -8.27 16.16 -8.53
C GLY A 25 -7.77 14.74 -8.85
N VAL A 26 -8.20 13.77 -8.06
CA VAL A 26 -7.86 12.36 -8.27
C VAL A 26 -8.56 11.82 -9.51
N SER A 27 -7.77 11.16 -10.38
CA SER A 27 -8.28 10.44 -11.56
C SER A 27 -7.73 9.01 -11.58
N ALA A 28 -8.60 8.03 -11.85
CA ALA A 28 -8.24 6.64 -12.03
C ALA A 28 -9.33 5.90 -12.83
N ASP A 29 -8.91 5.06 -13.77
CA ASP A 29 -9.78 4.13 -14.48
C ASP A 29 -9.51 2.72 -13.97
N ILE A 30 -10.56 2.05 -13.49
CA ILE A 30 -10.54 0.72 -12.91
C ILE A 30 -11.37 -0.20 -13.79
N ALA A 31 -10.72 -1.22 -14.35
CA ALA A 31 -11.38 -2.13 -15.26
C ALA A 31 -12.42 -3.02 -14.56
N ASP A 32 -13.37 -3.53 -15.32
CA ASP A 32 -14.32 -4.54 -14.81
C ASP A 32 -13.58 -5.79 -14.35
N GLY A 33 -13.90 -6.26 -13.13
CA GLY A 33 -13.25 -7.40 -12.50
C GLY A 33 -11.85 -7.13 -11.97
N GLU A 34 -11.35 -5.89 -11.96
CA GLU A 34 -10.03 -5.55 -11.46
C GLU A 34 -9.99 -5.46 -9.93
N PHE A 35 -8.88 -5.98 -9.33
CA PHE A 35 -8.55 -5.76 -7.92
C PHE A 35 -7.53 -4.62 -7.80
N ILE A 36 -7.99 -3.46 -7.37
CA ILE A 36 -7.13 -2.30 -7.18
C ILE A 36 -6.97 -1.98 -5.69
N VAL A 37 -5.73 -1.70 -5.28
CA VAL A 37 -5.43 -1.32 -3.89
C VAL A 37 -5.06 0.15 -3.82
N ILE A 38 -5.67 0.88 -2.91
CA ILE A 38 -5.35 2.26 -2.58
C ILE A 38 -4.48 2.24 -1.31
N VAL A 39 -3.24 2.69 -1.44
CA VAL A 39 -2.26 2.67 -0.36
C VAL A 39 -1.63 4.05 -0.15
N GLY A 40 -1.18 4.33 1.07
CA GLY A 40 -0.55 5.61 1.41
C GLY A 40 -0.52 5.84 2.92
N PRO A 41 0.16 6.89 3.40
CA PRO A 41 0.22 7.23 4.82
C PRO A 41 -1.14 7.47 5.45
N SER A 42 -1.21 7.41 6.78
CA SER A 42 -2.44 7.79 7.51
C SER A 42 -2.82 9.23 7.21
N GLY A 43 -4.12 9.48 7.00
CA GLY A 43 -4.62 10.83 6.72
C GLY A 43 -4.43 11.33 5.27
N CYS A 44 -3.86 10.56 4.35
CA CYS A 44 -3.67 11.01 2.95
C CYS A 44 -4.95 10.98 2.08
N GLY A 45 -6.12 10.62 2.62
CA GLY A 45 -7.40 10.69 1.91
C GLY A 45 -7.95 9.37 1.36
N LYS A 46 -7.32 8.21 1.59
CA LYS A 46 -7.74 6.89 1.06
C LYS A 46 -9.19 6.54 1.38
N SER A 47 -9.55 6.53 2.67
CA SER A 47 -10.92 6.22 3.11
C SER A 47 -11.92 7.28 2.66
N THR A 48 -11.50 8.54 2.54
CA THR A 48 -12.36 9.61 1.97
C THR A 48 -12.69 9.30 0.51
N LEU A 49 -11.67 8.94 -0.30
CA LEU A 49 -11.87 8.56 -1.70
C LEU A 49 -12.80 7.34 -1.83
N LEU A 50 -12.55 6.29 -1.02
CA LEU A 50 -13.41 5.10 -1.01
C LEU A 50 -14.86 5.43 -0.62
N ARG A 51 -15.06 6.28 0.39
CA ARG A 51 -16.39 6.71 0.83
C ARG A 51 -17.11 7.57 -0.21
N MET A 52 -16.38 8.37 -1.00
CA MET A 52 -16.98 9.09 -2.14
C MET A 52 -17.46 8.10 -3.23
N VAL A 53 -16.70 7.06 -3.53
CA VAL A 53 -17.15 5.98 -4.43
C VAL A 53 -18.40 5.30 -3.86
N ALA A 54 -18.44 5.06 -2.55
CA ALA A 54 -19.58 4.47 -1.86
C ALA A 54 -20.82 5.38 -1.78
N GLY A 55 -20.69 6.69 -2.01
CA GLY A 55 -21.75 7.67 -1.79
C GLY A 55 -21.96 8.03 -0.32
N LEU A 56 -21.05 7.61 0.57
CA LEU A 56 -21.07 7.95 1.99
C LEU A 56 -20.43 9.32 2.27
N GLU A 57 -19.83 9.90 1.26
CA GLU A 57 -19.21 11.22 1.29
C GLU A 57 -19.48 11.93 -0.03
N GLU A 58 -19.94 13.19 0.03
CA GLU A 58 -20.24 14.00 -1.16
C GLU A 58 -18.95 14.40 -1.90
N ILE A 59 -19.03 14.45 -3.22
CA ILE A 59 -17.97 14.95 -4.09
C ILE A 59 -18.14 16.47 -4.21
N SER A 60 -17.04 17.23 -4.06
CA SER A 60 -17.09 18.69 -4.23
C SER A 60 -17.01 19.10 -5.69
N GLU A 61 -16.16 18.43 -6.47
CA GLU A 61 -15.99 18.62 -7.92
C GLU A 61 -15.51 17.31 -8.55
N GLY A 62 -15.63 17.22 -9.88
CA GLY A 62 -15.27 16.01 -10.61
C GLY A 62 -16.42 15.01 -10.70
N GLN A 63 -16.13 13.79 -11.11
CA GLN A 63 -17.16 12.79 -11.42
C GLN A 63 -16.70 11.39 -11.08
N ILE A 64 -17.62 10.56 -10.57
CA ILE A 64 -17.43 9.12 -10.42
C ILE A 64 -18.52 8.40 -11.23
N SER A 65 -18.08 7.37 -11.98
CA SER A 65 -19.00 6.48 -12.70
C SER A 65 -18.76 5.02 -12.28
N ILE A 66 -19.84 4.25 -12.18
CA ILE A 66 -19.82 2.80 -11.91
C ILE A 66 -20.62 2.12 -13.01
N GLY A 67 -20.03 1.17 -13.73
CA GLY A 67 -20.67 0.50 -14.85
C GLY A 67 -21.11 1.45 -15.97
N GLY A 68 -20.41 2.58 -16.16
CA GLY A 68 -20.73 3.62 -17.12
C GLY A 68 -21.82 4.61 -16.66
N ARG A 69 -22.46 4.37 -15.49
CA ARG A 69 -23.45 5.30 -14.90
C ARG A 69 -22.73 6.27 -13.96
N VAL A 70 -22.96 7.58 -14.16
CA VAL A 70 -22.51 8.61 -13.19
C VAL A 70 -23.28 8.46 -11.89
N VAL A 71 -22.56 8.45 -10.75
CA VAL A 71 -23.14 8.17 -9.44
C VAL A 71 -23.01 9.31 -8.43
N ASN A 72 -22.62 10.51 -8.86
CA ASN A 72 -22.42 11.64 -7.95
C ASN A 72 -23.63 11.89 -7.04
N ASP A 73 -24.82 11.92 -7.63
CA ASP A 73 -26.09 12.22 -6.95
C ASP A 73 -26.93 10.96 -6.65
N VAL A 74 -26.32 9.77 -6.78
CA VAL A 74 -26.98 8.49 -6.51
C VAL A 74 -26.75 8.09 -5.06
N GLU A 75 -27.84 7.76 -4.38
CA GLU A 75 -27.80 7.28 -2.98
C GLU A 75 -26.96 6.00 -2.84
N PRO A 76 -26.25 5.79 -1.72
CA PRO A 76 -25.39 4.63 -1.51
C PRO A 76 -26.07 3.28 -1.76
N ALA A 77 -27.35 3.16 -1.39
CA ALA A 77 -28.14 1.94 -1.57
C ALA A 77 -28.41 1.58 -3.04
N GLU A 78 -28.36 2.55 -3.93
CA GLU A 78 -28.68 2.44 -5.36
C GLU A 78 -27.44 2.37 -6.27
N ARG A 79 -26.22 2.42 -5.69
CA ARG A 79 -24.96 2.38 -6.46
C ARG A 79 -24.53 0.97 -6.87
N ASP A 80 -25.28 -0.05 -6.48
CA ASP A 80 -24.96 -1.47 -6.72
C ASP A 80 -23.55 -1.86 -6.25
N ILE A 81 -23.18 -1.41 -5.06
CA ILE A 81 -21.91 -1.70 -4.41
C ILE A 81 -22.12 -2.40 -3.05
N ALA A 82 -21.10 -3.10 -2.59
CA ALA A 82 -21.08 -3.61 -1.23
C ALA A 82 -19.78 -3.20 -0.52
N MET A 83 -19.91 -2.66 0.69
CA MET A 83 -18.78 -2.18 1.48
C MET A 83 -18.52 -3.05 2.69
N VAL A 84 -17.25 -3.39 2.90
CA VAL A 84 -16.73 -4.06 4.09
C VAL A 84 -15.94 -3.04 4.91
N PHE A 85 -16.42 -2.75 6.11
CA PHE A 85 -15.84 -1.74 7.00
C PHE A 85 -14.75 -2.34 7.90
N GLN A 86 -13.83 -1.51 8.35
CA GLN A 86 -12.74 -1.84 9.27
C GLN A 86 -13.21 -2.54 10.57
N ASN A 87 -14.36 -2.15 11.12
CA ASN A 87 -14.95 -2.71 12.32
C ASN A 87 -15.98 -3.83 12.05
N TYR A 88 -16.00 -4.36 10.81
CA TYR A 88 -16.91 -5.40 10.33
C TYR A 88 -18.40 -5.01 10.31
N ALA A 89 -18.83 -4.05 11.12
CA ALA A 89 -20.20 -3.53 11.26
C ALA A 89 -21.28 -4.65 11.38
N LEU A 90 -20.97 -5.72 12.10
CA LEU A 90 -21.91 -6.82 12.33
C LEU A 90 -22.97 -6.44 13.37
N TYR A 91 -24.21 -6.89 13.15
CA TYR A 91 -25.29 -6.77 14.12
C TYR A 91 -25.10 -7.80 15.24
N PRO A 92 -24.76 -7.38 16.48
CA PRO A 92 -24.28 -8.30 17.51
C PRO A 92 -25.37 -9.22 18.09
N HIS A 93 -26.63 -8.86 17.91
CA HIS A 93 -27.82 -9.61 18.39
C HIS A 93 -28.37 -10.58 17.35
N MET A 94 -27.89 -10.50 16.11
CA MET A 94 -28.32 -11.38 15.01
C MET A 94 -27.40 -12.58 14.87
N SER A 95 -27.94 -13.71 14.38
CA SER A 95 -27.12 -14.86 13.97
C SER A 95 -26.22 -14.50 12.76
N VAL A 96 -25.23 -15.34 12.45
CA VAL A 96 -24.44 -15.22 11.21
C VAL A 96 -25.34 -15.24 9.99
N TYR A 97 -26.29 -16.19 9.95
CA TYR A 97 -27.30 -16.28 8.89
C TYR A 97 -28.06 -14.97 8.73
N ASP A 98 -28.60 -14.43 9.83
CA ASP A 98 -29.39 -13.20 9.79
C ASP A 98 -28.55 -11.98 9.41
N ASN A 99 -27.29 -11.90 9.86
CA ASN A 99 -26.36 -10.87 9.42
C ASN A 99 -26.17 -10.89 7.90
N MET A 100 -25.96 -12.07 7.31
CA MET A 100 -25.79 -12.21 5.85
C MET A 100 -27.09 -11.92 5.11
N ALA A 101 -28.23 -12.43 5.60
CA ALA A 101 -29.53 -12.30 4.97
C ALA A 101 -30.15 -10.89 5.07
N TYR A 102 -29.67 -10.04 5.99
CA TYR A 102 -30.34 -8.79 6.38
C TYR A 102 -30.62 -7.84 5.20
N GLY A 103 -29.60 -7.58 4.39
CA GLY A 103 -29.75 -6.69 3.22
C GLY A 103 -30.75 -7.22 2.19
N LEU A 104 -30.77 -8.54 1.98
CA LEU A 104 -31.71 -9.19 1.06
C LEU A 104 -33.15 -9.16 1.60
N LYS A 105 -33.33 -9.29 2.93
CA LYS A 105 -34.64 -9.15 3.60
C LYS A 105 -35.22 -7.74 3.42
N ILE A 106 -34.37 -6.70 3.59
CA ILE A 106 -34.77 -5.29 3.35
C ILE A 106 -35.16 -5.07 1.88
N ALA A 107 -34.41 -5.65 0.95
CA ALA A 107 -34.69 -5.59 -0.48
C ALA A 107 -35.89 -6.47 -0.90
N LYS A 108 -36.57 -7.11 0.06
CA LYS A 108 -37.74 -7.97 -0.15
C LYS A 108 -37.51 -9.14 -1.11
N VAL A 109 -36.27 -9.65 -1.17
CA VAL A 109 -35.92 -10.83 -1.97
C VAL A 109 -36.71 -12.05 -1.44
N PRO A 110 -37.19 -12.96 -2.32
CA PRO A 110 -37.90 -14.18 -1.89
C PRO A 110 -37.09 -15.05 -0.93
N LYS A 111 -37.73 -15.64 0.08
CA LYS A 111 -37.05 -16.45 1.12
C LYS A 111 -36.19 -17.59 0.55
N ALA A 112 -36.69 -18.29 -0.46
CA ALA A 112 -35.95 -19.37 -1.10
C ALA A 112 -34.65 -18.88 -1.77
N GLU A 113 -34.67 -17.70 -2.36
CA GLU A 113 -33.51 -17.08 -2.98
C GLU A 113 -32.51 -16.59 -1.91
N ILE A 114 -32.99 -15.99 -0.82
CA ILE A 114 -32.15 -15.60 0.32
C ILE A 114 -31.42 -16.84 0.84
N GLU A 115 -32.14 -17.94 1.09
CA GLU A 115 -31.55 -19.20 1.56
C GLU A 115 -30.45 -19.68 0.60
N ALA A 116 -30.73 -19.75 -0.69
CA ALA A 116 -29.77 -20.21 -1.70
C ALA A 116 -28.51 -19.34 -1.76
N ARG A 117 -28.67 -17.99 -1.73
CA ARG A 117 -27.53 -17.06 -1.75
C ARG A 117 -26.70 -17.13 -0.46
N VAL A 118 -27.34 -17.22 0.70
CA VAL A 118 -26.64 -17.34 2.01
C VAL A 118 -25.88 -18.67 2.09
N GLN A 119 -26.50 -19.79 1.70
CA GLN A 119 -25.82 -21.09 1.71
C GLN A 119 -24.65 -21.15 0.77
N LYS A 120 -24.78 -20.58 -0.46
CA LYS A 120 -23.67 -20.47 -1.42
C LYS A 120 -22.52 -19.64 -0.83
N ALA A 121 -22.78 -18.46 -0.29
CA ALA A 121 -21.76 -17.62 0.32
C ALA A 121 -21.14 -18.24 1.56
N ALA A 122 -21.94 -18.93 2.40
CA ALA A 122 -21.45 -19.67 3.55
C ALA A 122 -20.54 -20.85 3.15
N GLY A 123 -20.83 -21.50 2.04
CA GLY A 123 -19.96 -22.55 1.47
C GLY A 123 -18.59 -22.00 1.04
N ILE A 124 -18.58 -20.90 0.27
CA ILE A 124 -17.35 -20.24 -0.19
C ILE A 124 -16.48 -19.80 1.00
N LEU A 125 -17.10 -19.27 2.07
CA LEU A 125 -16.43 -18.69 3.23
C LEU A 125 -16.24 -19.66 4.40
N GLU A 126 -16.59 -20.93 4.22
CA GLU A 126 -16.51 -21.97 5.26
C GLU A 126 -17.28 -21.59 6.55
N LEU A 127 -18.41 -20.92 6.40
CA LEU A 127 -19.25 -20.44 7.51
C LEU A 127 -20.41 -21.38 7.86
N GLY A 128 -20.61 -22.47 7.12
CA GLY A 128 -21.71 -23.42 7.33
C GLY A 128 -21.93 -23.82 8.80
N PRO A 129 -20.90 -24.30 9.53
CA PRO A 129 -21.03 -24.70 10.93
C PRO A 129 -21.33 -23.55 11.90
N PHE A 130 -21.23 -22.30 11.45
CA PHE A 130 -21.37 -21.12 12.30
C PHE A 130 -22.64 -20.31 12.04
N LEU A 131 -23.48 -20.68 11.08
CA LEU A 131 -24.64 -19.91 10.63
C LEU A 131 -25.60 -19.53 11.76
N GLN A 132 -25.75 -20.38 12.77
CA GLN A 132 -26.65 -20.15 13.91
C GLN A 132 -25.98 -19.41 15.07
N ARG A 133 -24.67 -19.15 15.03
CA ARG A 133 -23.94 -18.41 16.06
C ARG A 133 -24.16 -16.91 15.95
N THR A 134 -23.95 -16.21 17.07
CA THR A 134 -23.88 -14.74 17.08
C THR A 134 -22.43 -14.27 16.94
N PRO A 135 -22.16 -13.02 16.51
CA PRO A 135 -20.82 -12.47 16.38
C PRO A 135 -19.93 -12.59 17.63
N ARG A 136 -20.52 -12.57 18.82
CA ARG A 136 -19.78 -12.73 20.09
C ARG A 136 -19.16 -14.12 20.26
N GLN A 137 -19.68 -15.13 19.57
CA GLN A 137 -19.23 -16.51 19.60
C GLN A 137 -18.21 -16.84 18.50
N LEU A 138 -17.71 -15.83 17.79
CA LEU A 138 -16.82 -15.98 16.64
C LEU A 138 -15.44 -15.40 16.93
N SER A 139 -14.40 -16.00 16.32
CA SER A 139 -13.07 -15.41 16.25
C SER A 139 -13.03 -14.15 15.37
N GLY A 140 -11.94 -13.37 15.42
CA GLY A 140 -11.76 -12.18 14.57
C GLY A 140 -11.90 -12.49 13.08
N GLY A 141 -11.23 -13.54 12.59
CA GLY A 141 -11.32 -13.95 11.19
C GLY A 141 -12.70 -14.48 10.80
N GLN A 142 -13.39 -15.19 11.70
CA GLN A 142 -14.77 -15.61 11.44
C GLN A 142 -15.71 -14.41 11.33
N ARG A 143 -15.56 -13.39 12.18
CA ARG A 143 -16.33 -12.14 12.07
C ARG A 143 -16.09 -11.44 10.75
N GLN A 144 -14.84 -11.40 10.31
CA GLN A 144 -14.49 -10.82 9.01
C GLN A 144 -15.12 -11.59 7.85
N ARG A 145 -15.04 -12.94 7.84
CA ARG A 145 -15.73 -13.77 6.84
C ARG A 145 -17.24 -13.51 6.80
N VAL A 146 -17.88 -13.30 7.97
CA VAL A 146 -19.30 -12.91 8.03
C VAL A 146 -19.53 -11.54 7.37
N ALA A 147 -18.66 -10.56 7.61
CA ALA A 147 -18.76 -9.24 6.96
C ALA A 147 -18.60 -9.34 5.43
N MET A 148 -17.68 -10.18 4.96
CA MET A 148 -17.54 -10.51 3.53
C MET A 148 -18.78 -11.22 2.99
N GLY A 149 -19.35 -12.16 3.74
CA GLY A 149 -20.58 -12.87 3.37
C GLY A 149 -21.77 -11.92 3.19
N ARG A 150 -21.91 -10.91 4.05
CA ARG A 150 -22.92 -9.83 3.89
C ARG A 150 -22.76 -9.07 2.57
N ALA A 151 -21.53 -8.88 2.11
CA ALA A 151 -21.25 -8.22 0.84
C ALA A 151 -21.56 -9.15 -0.36
N ILE A 152 -21.09 -10.40 -0.30
CA ILE A 152 -21.19 -11.37 -1.40
C ILE A 152 -22.63 -11.72 -1.74
N VAL A 153 -23.51 -11.93 -0.72
CA VAL A 153 -24.91 -12.30 -0.95
C VAL A 153 -25.69 -11.27 -1.76
N ARG A 154 -25.24 -10.01 -1.78
CA ARG A 154 -25.83 -8.92 -2.54
C ARG A 154 -25.51 -9.00 -4.04
N GLN A 155 -24.46 -9.70 -4.45
CA GLN A 155 -23.96 -9.80 -5.82
C GLN A 155 -23.74 -8.42 -6.44
N PRO A 156 -22.94 -7.55 -5.84
CA PRO A 156 -22.77 -6.18 -6.27
C PRO A 156 -21.91 -6.06 -7.53
N ALA A 157 -22.01 -4.93 -8.24
CA ALA A 157 -21.12 -4.59 -9.35
C ALA A 157 -19.66 -4.34 -8.86
N ALA A 158 -19.49 -3.86 -7.63
CA ALA A 158 -18.16 -3.67 -7.05
C ALA A 158 -18.12 -3.89 -5.54
N PHE A 159 -17.00 -4.41 -5.04
CA PHE A 159 -16.65 -4.49 -3.62
C PHE A 159 -15.76 -3.33 -3.21
N LEU A 160 -16.06 -2.74 -2.05
CA LEU A 160 -15.27 -1.68 -1.43
C LEU A 160 -14.81 -2.16 -0.05
N PHE A 161 -13.49 -2.17 0.19
CA PHE A 161 -12.90 -2.62 1.45
C PHE A 161 -12.16 -1.46 2.14
N ASP A 162 -12.65 -1.00 3.29
CA ASP A 162 -12.03 0.06 4.09
C ASP A 162 -11.20 -0.56 5.22
N GLU A 163 -9.92 -0.79 4.99
CA GLU A 163 -8.93 -1.40 5.91
C GLU A 163 -9.42 -2.67 6.61
N PRO A 164 -9.93 -3.68 5.88
CA PRO A 164 -10.63 -4.81 6.50
C PRO A 164 -9.72 -5.73 7.32
N LEU A 165 -8.40 -5.67 7.16
CA LEU A 165 -7.43 -6.54 7.82
C LEU A 165 -6.72 -5.90 9.02
N SER A 166 -6.93 -4.60 9.26
CA SER A 166 -6.18 -3.82 10.27
C SER A 166 -6.35 -4.33 11.71
N ASN A 167 -7.50 -4.94 12.04
CA ASN A 167 -7.81 -5.43 13.37
C ASN A 167 -7.44 -6.91 13.61
N LEU A 168 -6.68 -7.52 12.70
CA LEU A 168 -6.23 -8.91 12.79
C LEU A 168 -4.77 -9.00 13.24
N ASP A 169 -4.45 -10.07 14.00
CA ASP A 169 -3.05 -10.42 14.23
C ASP A 169 -2.33 -10.84 12.94
N ALA A 170 -0.99 -10.86 12.96
CA ALA A 170 -0.17 -11.08 11.77
C ALA A 170 -0.44 -12.42 11.07
N LYS A 171 -0.66 -13.51 11.85
CA LYS A 171 -0.93 -14.84 11.29
C LYS A 171 -2.27 -14.89 10.59
N LEU A 172 -3.31 -14.38 11.25
CA LEU A 172 -4.67 -14.35 10.74
C LEU A 172 -4.76 -13.40 9.52
N ARG A 173 -4.06 -12.25 9.56
CA ARG A 173 -3.96 -11.31 8.45
C ARG A 173 -3.38 -11.97 7.19
N ALA A 174 -2.26 -12.71 7.34
CA ALA A 174 -1.65 -13.45 6.23
C ALA A 174 -2.61 -14.49 5.63
N GLN A 175 -3.31 -15.25 6.46
CA GLN A 175 -4.29 -16.24 6.01
C GLN A 175 -5.46 -15.58 5.29
N THR A 176 -6.07 -14.55 5.88
CA THR A 176 -7.24 -13.87 5.32
C THR A 176 -6.93 -13.17 3.99
N ARG A 177 -5.70 -12.66 3.83
CA ARG A 177 -5.24 -12.09 2.56
C ARG A 177 -5.30 -13.13 1.44
N LEU A 178 -4.84 -14.36 1.67
CA LEU A 178 -4.95 -15.45 0.69
C LEU A 178 -6.42 -15.81 0.38
N GLU A 179 -7.29 -15.79 1.40
CA GLU A 179 -8.72 -16.02 1.23
C GLU A 179 -9.39 -14.94 0.36
N ILE A 180 -9.02 -13.66 0.55
CA ILE A 180 -9.51 -12.56 -0.28
C ILE A 180 -9.06 -12.73 -1.74
N GLN A 181 -7.80 -13.10 -1.99
CA GLN A 181 -7.32 -13.37 -3.34
C GLN A 181 -8.08 -14.52 -4.03
N LYS A 182 -8.31 -15.61 -3.29
CA LYS A 182 -9.09 -16.76 -3.79
C LYS A 182 -10.52 -16.32 -4.11
N LEU A 183 -11.15 -15.62 -3.20
CA LEU A 183 -12.51 -15.11 -3.36
C LEU A 183 -12.66 -14.20 -4.57
N HIS A 184 -11.73 -13.25 -4.76
CA HIS A 184 -11.75 -12.37 -5.91
C HIS A 184 -11.65 -13.14 -7.23
N ARG A 185 -10.76 -14.15 -7.31
CA ARG A 185 -10.63 -15.01 -8.49
C ARG A 185 -11.89 -15.82 -8.80
N GLU A 186 -12.62 -16.25 -7.76
CA GLU A 186 -13.86 -17.00 -7.92
C GLU A 186 -15.02 -16.13 -8.36
N LEU A 187 -15.10 -14.90 -7.85
CA LEU A 187 -16.22 -14.01 -8.11
C LEU A 187 -16.03 -13.09 -9.32
N GLY A 188 -14.79 -12.70 -9.63
CA GLY A 188 -14.46 -11.80 -10.75
C GLY A 188 -15.07 -10.41 -10.63
N VAL A 189 -15.42 -9.96 -9.41
CA VAL A 189 -16.06 -8.68 -9.15
C VAL A 189 -15.01 -7.60 -8.91
N THR A 190 -15.19 -6.43 -9.54
CA THR A 190 -14.33 -5.26 -9.34
C THR A 190 -14.18 -4.95 -7.85
N SER A 191 -12.95 -4.75 -7.38
CA SER A 191 -12.66 -4.59 -5.96
C SER A 191 -11.73 -3.41 -5.70
N LEU A 192 -12.16 -2.47 -4.87
CA LEU A 192 -11.35 -1.39 -4.35
C LEU A 192 -10.99 -1.70 -2.89
N PHE A 193 -9.71 -1.81 -2.60
CA PHE A 193 -9.20 -2.18 -1.29
C PHE A 193 -8.30 -1.07 -0.73
N VAL A 194 -8.66 -0.50 0.41
CA VAL A 194 -7.86 0.49 1.11
C VAL A 194 -7.03 -0.18 2.18
N THR A 195 -5.76 0.14 2.23
CA THR A 195 -4.85 -0.30 3.30
C THR A 195 -3.74 0.72 3.55
N HIS A 196 -3.12 0.65 4.72
CA HIS A 196 -1.85 1.29 5.02
C HIS A 196 -0.68 0.29 5.04
N ASP A 197 -0.96 -1.02 4.88
CA ASP A 197 0.04 -2.10 4.87
C ASP A 197 0.55 -2.33 3.45
N GLN A 198 1.86 -2.14 3.27
CA GLN A 198 2.52 -2.33 1.99
C GLN A 198 2.51 -3.79 1.51
N VAL A 199 2.58 -4.75 2.44
CA VAL A 199 2.57 -6.18 2.09
C VAL A 199 1.20 -6.57 1.54
N GLU A 200 0.12 -6.03 2.11
CA GLU A 200 -1.23 -6.20 1.55
C GLU A 200 -1.31 -5.62 0.14
N ALA A 201 -0.84 -4.38 -0.04
CA ALA A 201 -0.86 -3.71 -1.34
C ALA A 201 -0.06 -4.47 -2.40
N MET A 202 1.17 -4.89 -2.07
CA MET A 202 2.05 -5.61 -2.99
C MET A 202 1.55 -7.01 -3.36
N THR A 203 0.77 -7.65 -2.48
CA THR A 203 0.34 -9.04 -2.68
C THR A 203 -1.08 -9.19 -3.22
N LEU A 204 -1.99 -8.25 -2.93
CA LEU A 204 -3.38 -8.32 -3.36
C LEU A 204 -3.62 -7.61 -4.71
N ALA A 205 -2.90 -6.52 -4.97
CA ALA A 205 -3.20 -5.63 -6.07
C ALA A 205 -2.84 -6.22 -7.44
N GLN A 206 -3.73 -6.11 -8.41
CA GLN A 206 -3.38 -6.16 -9.83
C GLN A 206 -2.77 -4.83 -10.27
N ARG A 207 -3.36 -3.70 -9.81
CA ARG A 207 -2.74 -2.37 -9.82
C ARG A 207 -2.95 -1.71 -8.46
N MET A 208 -2.06 -0.80 -8.12
CA MET A 208 -2.17 0.00 -6.90
C MET A 208 -2.15 1.49 -7.21
N ILE A 209 -2.90 2.24 -6.40
CA ILE A 209 -2.88 3.70 -6.35
C ILE A 209 -2.11 4.10 -5.10
N VAL A 210 -0.92 4.67 -5.27
CA VAL A 210 -0.17 5.25 -4.16
C VAL A 210 -0.63 6.69 -3.97
N MET A 211 -1.19 6.98 -2.80
CA MET A 211 -1.69 8.31 -2.45
C MET A 211 -0.80 9.02 -1.44
N ASN A 212 -0.65 10.31 -1.62
CA ASN A 212 0.00 11.20 -0.67
C ASN A 212 -0.71 12.55 -0.64
N ALA A 213 -0.99 13.09 0.55
CA ALA A 213 -1.60 14.41 0.75
C ALA A 213 -2.77 14.70 -0.22
N GLY A 214 -3.67 13.72 -0.40
CA GLY A 214 -4.86 13.87 -1.25
C GLY A 214 -4.62 13.78 -2.76
N ARG A 215 -3.42 13.39 -3.19
CA ARG A 215 -3.03 13.25 -4.61
C ARG A 215 -2.63 11.83 -4.92
N VAL A 216 -2.73 11.44 -6.17
CA VAL A 216 -2.15 10.20 -6.69
C VAL A 216 -0.70 10.47 -7.06
N GLU A 217 0.23 9.81 -6.38
CA GLU A 217 1.66 9.86 -6.69
C GLU A 217 2.02 8.92 -7.84
N GLN A 218 1.45 7.73 -7.82
CA GLN A 218 1.65 6.72 -8.86
C GLN A 218 0.49 5.75 -8.91
N LEU A 219 0.13 5.33 -10.13
CA LEU A 219 -0.77 4.22 -10.40
C LEU A 219 -0.04 3.24 -11.31
N GLY A 220 0.00 1.97 -10.93
CA GLY A 220 0.68 0.93 -11.70
C GLY A 220 0.59 -0.45 -11.05
N THR A 221 1.17 -1.46 -11.69
CA THR A 221 1.30 -2.78 -11.05
C THR A 221 2.27 -2.71 -9.86
N PRO A 222 2.20 -3.66 -8.91
CA PRO A 222 3.17 -3.72 -7.81
C PRO A 222 4.63 -3.69 -8.29
N GLU A 223 4.94 -4.43 -9.35
CA GLU A 223 6.28 -4.48 -9.96
C GLU A 223 6.72 -3.11 -10.51
N GLN A 224 5.82 -2.39 -11.17
CA GLN A 224 6.10 -1.05 -11.69
C GLN A 224 6.35 -0.05 -10.56
N VAL A 225 5.48 -0.06 -9.54
CA VAL A 225 5.59 0.88 -8.40
C VAL A 225 6.86 0.62 -7.60
N TYR A 226 7.23 -0.66 -7.40
CA TYR A 226 8.46 -1.04 -6.70
C TYR A 226 9.73 -0.81 -7.55
N GLY A 227 9.71 -1.24 -8.81
CA GLY A 227 10.87 -1.24 -9.70
C GLY A 227 11.15 0.11 -10.36
N THR A 228 10.10 0.90 -10.61
CA THR A 228 10.20 2.23 -11.27
C THR A 228 9.36 3.27 -10.53
N PRO A 229 9.68 3.58 -9.25
CA PRO A 229 8.92 4.56 -8.48
C PRO A 229 8.95 5.93 -9.17
N ALA A 230 7.78 6.58 -9.27
CA ALA A 230 7.63 7.86 -9.96
C ALA A 230 8.24 9.04 -9.18
N SER A 231 8.40 8.90 -7.87
CA SER A 231 8.96 9.93 -7.01
C SER A 231 9.80 9.32 -5.88
N ALA A 232 10.63 10.14 -5.25
CA ALA A 232 11.36 9.79 -4.03
C ALA A 232 10.39 9.41 -2.89
N PHE A 233 9.20 10.02 -2.86
CA PHE A 233 8.16 9.64 -1.92
C PHE A 233 7.72 8.17 -2.14
N VAL A 234 7.36 7.80 -3.37
CA VAL A 234 6.94 6.41 -3.67
C VAL A 234 8.09 5.44 -3.36
N ALA A 235 9.31 5.80 -3.71
CA ALA A 235 10.52 4.99 -3.46
C ALA A 235 10.75 4.72 -1.97
N SER A 236 10.53 5.73 -1.11
CA SER A 236 10.67 5.61 0.35
C SER A 236 9.46 4.98 1.01
N PHE A 237 8.26 5.17 0.45
CA PHE A 237 7.04 4.62 1.03
C PHE A 237 6.86 3.14 0.70
N ILE A 238 7.23 2.69 -0.51
CA ILE A 238 7.06 1.29 -0.96
C ILE A 238 8.38 0.52 -0.82
N GLY A 239 8.35 -0.47 0.05
CA GLY A 239 9.48 -1.34 0.41
C GLY A 239 9.75 -1.36 1.91
N SER A 240 10.11 -2.54 2.44
CA SER A 240 10.47 -2.72 3.84
C SER A 240 11.76 -3.56 3.91
N PRO A 241 12.88 -2.94 4.30
CA PRO A 241 13.08 -1.53 4.63
C PRO A 241 12.84 -0.57 3.43
N PRO A 242 12.64 0.74 3.71
CA PRO A 242 12.52 1.74 2.66
C PRO A 242 13.81 1.87 1.83
N MET A 243 13.68 2.44 0.62
CA MET A 243 14.83 2.78 -0.23
C MET A 243 15.74 3.78 0.48
N ASN A 244 17.05 3.55 0.47
CA ASN A 244 18.02 4.55 0.88
C ASN A 244 17.98 5.73 -0.10
N LEU A 245 17.79 6.94 0.40
CA LEU A 245 17.77 8.17 -0.38
C LEU A 245 18.91 9.08 0.06
N LEU A 246 19.83 9.35 -0.85
CA LEU A 246 21.02 10.17 -0.61
C LEU A 246 20.93 11.44 -1.45
N THR A 247 20.99 12.60 -0.84
CA THR A 247 21.10 13.88 -1.58
C THR A 247 22.57 14.20 -1.82
N GLY A 248 22.93 14.53 -3.04
CA GLY A 248 24.33 14.84 -3.40
C GLY A 248 24.49 15.47 -4.78
N GLN A 249 25.74 15.73 -5.12
CA GLN A 249 26.17 16.34 -6.37
C GLN A 249 26.79 15.27 -7.28
N VAL A 250 26.27 15.14 -8.49
CA VAL A 250 26.87 14.28 -9.53
C VAL A 250 27.97 15.05 -10.25
N ASP A 251 29.17 14.47 -10.25
CA ASP A 251 30.33 14.95 -11.02
C ASP A 251 31.00 13.76 -11.73
N GLY A 252 30.77 13.64 -13.02
CA GLY A 252 31.23 12.51 -13.83
C GLY A 252 30.68 11.18 -13.28
N LEU A 253 31.61 10.28 -12.92
CA LEU A 253 31.29 8.97 -12.32
C LEU A 253 31.37 9.00 -10.78
N HIS A 254 31.17 10.16 -10.15
CA HIS A 254 31.15 10.30 -8.71
C HIS A 254 29.86 10.96 -8.25
N PHE A 255 29.35 10.46 -7.13
CA PHE A 255 28.24 11.05 -6.41
C PHE A 255 28.75 11.55 -5.05
N ASN A 256 28.82 12.86 -4.91
CA ASN A 256 29.37 13.52 -3.74
C ASN A 256 28.26 13.90 -2.77
N THR A 257 28.22 13.25 -1.62
CA THR A 257 27.36 13.61 -0.50
C THR A 257 28.11 14.57 0.44
N ALA A 258 27.47 15.03 1.50
CA ALA A 258 28.13 15.85 2.53
C ALA A 258 29.27 15.11 3.26
N THR A 259 29.28 13.76 3.26
CA THR A 259 30.18 12.94 4.07
C THR A 259 31.05 11.99 3.27
N ALA A 260 30.72 11.72 2.02
CA ALA A 260 31.46 10.76 1.19
C ALA A 260 31.38 11.11 -0.30
N SER A 261 32.46 10.76 -1.02
CA SER A 261 32.47 10.69 -2.47
C SER A 261 32.32 9.23 -2.89
N LEU A 262 31.25 8.91 -3.57
CA LEU A 262 30.81 7.56 -3.93
C LEU A 262 31.03 7.32 -5.42
N PRO A 263 31.95 6.45 -5.83
CA PRO A 263 32.07 6.05 -7.23
C PRO A 263 30.79 5.39 -7.73
N LEU A 264 30.31 5.82 -8.89
CA LEU A 264 29.11 5.28 -9.51
C LEU A 264 29.47 4.10 -10.43
N PRO A 265 28.71 3.00 -10.41
CA PRO A 265 28.92 1.87 -11.33
C PRO A 265 28.56 2.18 -12.79
N ALA A 266 27.80 3.27 -13.02
CA ALA A 266 27.42 3.79 -14.34
C ALA A 266 27.17 5.29 -14.25
N ALA A 267 27.20 5.98 -15.40
CA ALA A 267 26.91 7.40 -15.46
C ALA A 267 25.49 7.72 -14.96
N ALA A 268 25.35 8.79 -14.22
CA ALA A 268 24.06 9.33 -13.83
C ALA A 268 23.35 9.98 -15.04
N PRO A 269 22.01 10.13 -15.03
CA PRO A 269 21.27 10.69 -16.16
C PRO A 269 21.61 12.15 -16.47
N ARG A 270 22.10 12.88 -15.48
CA ARG A 270 22.59 14.27 -15.63
C ARG A 270 23.55 14.64 -14.51
N SER A 271 24.33 15.68 -14.73
CA SER A 271 25.13 16.33 -13.68
C SER A 271 24.25 17.22 -12.79
N GLY A 272 24.78 17.64 -11.65
CA GLY A 272 24.12 18.55 -10.72
C GLY A 272 23.57 17.86 -9.48
N THR A 273 22.75 18.59 -8.73
CA THR A 273 22.17 18.08 -7.47
C THR A 273 21.02 17.13 -7.77
N LEU A 274 21.17 15.88 -7.29
CA LEU A 274 20.18 14.80 -7.43
C LEU A 274 19.97 14.10 -6.09
N VAL A 275 18.88 13.34 -6.01
CA VAL A 275 18.68 12.32 -4.98
C VAL A 275 18.95 10.95 -5.60
N LEU A 276 19.93 10.24 -5.07
CA LEU A 276 20.25 8.87 -5.43
C LEU A 276 19.47 7.92 -4.53
N GLY A 277 18.68 7.05 -5.14
CA GLY A 277 17.93 5.99 -4.47
C GLY A 277 18.58 4.63 -4.67
N VAL A 278 18.79 3.91 -3.57
CA VAL A 278 19.33 2.53 -3.59
C VAL A 278 18.53 1.65 -2.66
N ARG A 279 17.96 0.57 -3.17
CA ARG A 279 17.24 -0.38 -2.31
C ARG A 279 18.23 -1.19 -1.47
N PRO A 280 17.89 -1.52 -0.21
CA PRO A 280 18.75 -2.29 0.70
C PRO A 280 19.24 -3.63 0.12
N GLU A 281 18.40 -4.32 -0.65
CA GLU A 281 18.71 -5.60 -1.30
C GLU A 281 19.53 -5.46 -2.59
N HIS A 282 19.70 -4.25 -3.10
CA HIS A 282 20.50 -3.98 -4.31
C HIS A 282 21.92 -3.50 -3.98
N THR A 283 22.37 -3.73 -2.75
CA THR A 283 23.73 -3.40 -2.30
C THR A 283 24.35 -4.63 -1.62
N GLU A 284 25.48 -5.06 -2.09
CA GLU A 284 26.21 -6.20 -1.55
C GLU A 284 27.37 -5.76 -0.66
N LEU A 285 27.67 -6.51 0.42
CA LEU A 285 28.91 -6.42 1.16
C LEU A 285 29.99 -7.18 0.38
N ARG A 286 31.04 -6.47 -0.05
CA ARG A 286 32.14 -7.05 -0.81
C ARG A 286 33.47 -6.51 -0.30
N THR A 287 34.52 -7.31 -0.32
CA THR A 287 35.87 -6.87 0.08
C THR A 287 36.47 -5.83 -0.86
N ASP A 288 36.06 -5.88 -2.14
CA ASP A 288 36.48 -4.97 -3.23
C ASP A 288 35.45 -3.84 -3.49
N GLY A 289 34.43 -3.70 -2.66
CA GLY A 289 33.38 -2.69 -2.82
C GLY A 289 33.92 -1.27 -2.76
N ALA A 290 33.34 -0.39 -3.58
CA ALA A 290 33.82 0.99 -3.73
C ALA A 290 33.25 1.96 -2.68
N TRP A 291 32.13 1.61 -2.02
CA TRP A 291 31.47 2.48 -1.05
C TRP A 291 31.82 2.06 0.38
N PRO A 292 32.62 2.81 1.12
CA PRO A 292 32.89 2.52 2.54
C PRO A 292 31.67 2.88 3.38
N MET A 293 31.36 2.03 4.39
CA MET A 293 30.31 2.26 5.36
C MET A 293 30.78 1.81 6.75
N VAL A 294 30.66 2.68 7.74
CA VAL A 294 30.89 2.33 9.14
C VAL A 294 29.60 1.76 9.72
N VAL A 295 29.66 0.51 10.21
CA VAL A 295 28.50 -0.19 10.78
C VAL A 295 28.14 0.40 12.14
N GLU A 296 26.88 0.79 12.33
CA GLU A 296 26.35 1.33 13.59
C GLU A 296 25.45 0.36 14.35
N THR A 297 24.59 -0.38 13.64
CA THR A 297 23.70 -1.35 14.27
C THR A 297 23.30 -2.46 13.31
N LEU A 298 22.83 -3.56 13.89
CA LEU A 298 22.39 -4.76 13.17
C LEU A 298 21.01 -5.16 13.68
N GLU A 299 20.11 -5.49 12.76
CA GLU A 299 18.79 -6.06 13.07
C GLU A 299 18.68 -7.46 12.48
N MET A 300 18.22 -8.43 13.28
CA MET A 300 17.98 -9.80 12.84
C MET A 300 16.50 -10.01 12.54
N LEU A 301 16.16 -10.31 11.28
CA LEU A 301 14.80 -10.53 10.82
C LEU A 301 14.51 -12.00 10.41
N GLY A 302 15.11 -12.94 11.13
CA GLY A 302 14.99 -14.36 10.82
C GLY A 302 15.92 -14.80 9.69
N ALA A 303 15.42 -14.94 8.47
CA ALA A 303 16.23 -15.33 7.31
C ALA A 303 17.14 -14.23 6.77
N GLU A 304 16.90 -12.99 7.18
CA GLU A 304 17.60 -11.81 6.70
C GLU A 304 18.16 -11.00 7.87
N ARG A 305 19.19 -10.22 7.61
CA ARG A 305 19.78 -9.25 8.53
C ARG A 305 19.87 -7.89 7.87
N LEU A 306 19.51 -6.84 8.61
CA LEU A 306 19.73 -5.47 8.19
C LEU A 306 21.01 -4.95 8.85
N VAL A 307 21.87 -4.37 8.04
CA VAL A 307 23.10 -3.70 8.47
C VAL A 307 22.89 -2.20 8.25
N HIS A 308 22.90 -1.45 9.33
CA HIS A 308 22.74 0.01 9.29
C HIS A 308 24.07 0.67 9.59
N GLY A 309 24.42 1.69 8.81
CA GLY A 309 25.68 2.40 9.01
C GLY A 309 25.70 3.74 8.30
N ARG A 310 26.81 4.44 8.42
CA ARG A 310 27.05 5.71 7.71
C ARG A 310 28.06 5.52 6.61
N LEU A 311 27.73 6.06 5.45
CA LEU A 311 28.65 6.07 4.31
C LEU A 311 29.83 7.01 4.59
N GLY A 312 31.03 6.55 4.28
CA GLY A 312 32.30 7.22 4.52
C GLY A 312 33.26 6.34 5.30
N GLU A 313 34.49 6.79 5.43
CA GLU A 313 35.52 6.14 6.24
C GLU A 313 35.33 6.48 7.73
N ALA A 314 35.77 5.58 8.61
CA ALA A 314 35.78 5.86 10.04
C ALA A 314 36.62 7.10 10.35
N ALA A 315 36.10 8.01 11.16
CA ALA A 315 36.90 9.15 11.63
C ALA A 315 38.12 8.63 12.47
N PRO A 316 39.27 9.26 12.37
CA PRO A 316 40.40 8.94 13.21
C PRO A 316 40.02 9.01 14.71
N ALA A 317 40.52 8.07 15.51
CA ALA A 317 40.28 8.04 16.95
C ALA A 317 40.63 9.41 17.61
N GLY A 318 39.66 10.01 18.30
CA GLY A 318 39.83 11.30 18.98
C GLY A 318 39.21 12.51 18.24
N VAL A 319 38.79 12.38 17.01
CA VAL A 319 38.00 13.42 16.30
C VAL A 319 36.54 13.10 16.53
N VAL A 320 35.85 13.89 17.38
CA VAL A 320 34.38 13.90 17.40
C VAL A 320 33.96 14.53 16.06
N ALA A 321 33.73 13.69 15.07
CA ALA A 321 33.12 14.15 13.83
C ALA A 321 31.85 14.89 14.22
N ALA A 322 31.71 16.13 13.78
CA ALA A 322 30.44 16.84 13.87
C ALA A 322 29.43 16.02 13.07
N VAL A 323 28.72 15.13 13.78
CA VAL A 323 27.75 14.18 13.21
C VAL A 323 26.49 14.97 12.89
N ALA A 324 26.58 15.82 11.87
CA ALA A 324 25.43 16.46 11.28
C ALA A 324 24.69 15.45 10.41
N ASN A 325 23.53 15.00 10.90
CA ASN A 325 22.37 14.51 10.13
C ASN A 325 22.61 13.68 8.84
N SER A 326 23.61 12.78 8.79
CA SER A 326 23.65 11.80 7.70
C SER A 326 22.64 10.69 8.04
N ALA A 327 21.62 10.52 7.20
CA ALA A 327 20.69 9.41 7.30
C ALA A 327 21.47 8.07 7.29
N LEU A 328 21.04 7.12 8.11
CA LEU A 328 21.59 5.76 8.08
C LEU A 328 21.36 5.13 6.72
N PHE A 329 22.40 4.50 6.18
CA PHE A 329 22.31 3.66 5.00
C PHE A 329 22.05 2.22 5.43
N THR A 330 21.03 1.59 4.85
CA THR A 330 20.62 0.24 5.22
C THR A 330 20.97 -0.73 4.09
N VAL A 331 21.60 -1.85 4.44
CA VAL A 331 21.88 -2.97 3.54
C VAL A 331 21.19 -4.21 4.07
N ARG A 332 20.57 -4.97 3.17
CA ARG A 332 19.96 -6.27 3.49
C ARG A 332 20.93 -7.38 3.09
N ILE A 333 21.24 -8.26 4.02
CA ILE A 333 22.08 -9.43 3.79
C ILE A 333 21.38 -10.72 4.24
N ASP A 334 21.78 -11.84 3.66
CA ASP A 334 21.34 -13.16 4.13
C ASP A 334 21.86 -13.44 5.55
N ALA A 335 21.02 -13.96 6.43
CA ALA A 335 21.37 -14.25 7.81
C ALA A 335 22.45 -15.35 7.98
N THR A 336 22.69 -16.16 6.94
CA THR A 336 23.75 -17.18 6.91
C THR A 336 25.14 -16.58 6.74
N LEU A 337 25.25 -15.35 6.23
CA LEU A 337 26.53 -14.65 6.13
C LEU A 337 27.03 -14.21 7.51
N ALA A 338 28.34 -14.26 7.69
CA ALA A 338 28.96 -13.75 8.92
C ALA A 338 28.62 -12.27 9.11
N PRO A 339 28.05 -11.86 10.27
CA PRO A 339 27.70 -10.48 10.50
C PRO A 339 28.94 -9.60 10.63
N PRO A 340 28.93 -8.39 10.08
CA PRO A 340 29.96 -7.41 10.41
C PRO A 340 29.84 -6.99 11.88
N VAL A 341 30.92 -6.43 12.42
CA VAL A 341 30.95 -5.94 13.80
C VAL A 341 30.61 -4.45 13.85
N VAL A 342 29.86 -4.02 14.87
CA VAL A 342 29.60 -2.58 15.11
C VAL A 342 30.90 -1.81 15.22
N GLY A 343 31.03 -0.69 14.54
CA GLY A 343 32.26 0.11 14.41
C GLY A 343 33.19 -0.35 13.28
N GLN A 344 32.95 -1.52 12.68
CA GLN A 344 33.73 -1.99 11.53
C GLN A 344 33.38 -1.15 10.28
N THR A 345 34.41 -0.79 9.51
CA THR A 345 34.21 -0.30 8.16
C THR A 345 34.05 -1.46 7.18
N VAL A 346 32.92 -1.55 6.54
CA VAL A 346 32.61 -2.51 5.48
C VAL A 346 32.65 -1.83 4.12
N ARG A 347 32.86 -2.60 3.07
CA ARG A 347 32.84 -2.12 1.69
C ARG A 347 31.58 -2.60 1.00
N LEU A 348 30.90 -1.67 0.33
CA LEU A 348 29.64 -1.91 -0.36
C LEU A 348 29.81 -1.77 -1.87
N SER A 349 29.05 -2.59 -2.60
CA SER A 349 28.94 -2.54 -4.05
C SER A 349 27.46 -2.46 -4.43
N PRO A 350 26.95 -1.29 -4.89
CA PRO A 350 25.60 -1.20 -5.41
C PRO A 350 25.51 -1.90 -6.76
N ALA A 351 24.40 -2.60 -6.99
CA ALA A 351 24.17 -3.31 -8.25
C ALA A 351 24.01 -2.35 -9.41
N SER A 352 24.79 -2.58 -10.47
CA SER A 352 24.68 -1.81 -11.71
C SER A 352 23.28 -1.93 -12.31
N GLY A 353 22.70 -0.81 -12.78
CA GLY A 353 21.36 -0.75 -13.33
C GLY A 353 20.22 -0.80 -12.30
N ARG A 354 20.52 -0.80 -10.98
CA ARG A 354 19.54 -0.76 -9.89
C ARG A 354 19.57 0.54 -9.10
N LEU A 355 20.22 1.56 -9.61
CA LEU A 355 20.22 2.91 -9.06
C LEU A 355 18.99 3.67 -9.54
N HIS A 356 18.38 4.45 -8.67
CA HIS A 356 17.25 5.31 -8.97
C HIS A 356 17.66 6.76 -8.78
N TRP A 357 17.17 7.61 -9.66
CA TRP A 357 17.52 9.03 -9.66
C TRP A 357 16.27 9.88 -9.54
N PHE A 358 16.31 10.85 -8.63
CA PHE A 358 15.22 11.80 -8.46
C PHE A 358 15.77 13.21 -8.45
N ASP A 359 14.95 14.12 -8.95
CA ASP A 359 15.25 15.55 -8.90
C ASP A 359 15.19 16.04 -7.45
N ALA A 360 16.22 16.75 -7.00
CA ALA A 360 16.35 17.15 -5.60
C ALA A 360 15.32 18.21 -5.17
N THR A 361 14.70 18.93 -6.11
CA THR A 361 13.72 19.97 -5.83
C THR A 361 12.29 19.43 -5.87
N THR A 362 11.96 18.67 -6.92
CA THR A 362 10.60 18.18 -7.15
C THR A 362 10.36 16.82 -6.56
N GLY A 363 11.41 16.06 -6.26
CA GLY A 363 11.32 14.65 -5.84
C GLY A 363 10.89 13.70 -6.96
N LEU A 364 10.67 14.17 -8.18
CA LEU A 364 10.22 13.33 -9.28
C LEU A 364 11.38 12.53 -9.88
N ARG A 365 11.04 11.34 -10.41
CA ARG A 365 12.01 10.48 -11.07
C ARG A 365 12.65 11.17 -12.26
N VAL A 366 13.97 11.08 -12.35
CA VAL A 366 14.75 11.44 -13.53
C VAL A 366 14.99 10.17 -14.33
N ALA A 367 14.58 10.15 -15.60
CA ALA A 367 14.86 9.04 -16.50
C ALA A 367 16.36 8.90 -16.71
N ALA A 368 16.87 7.65 -16.71
CA ALA A 368 18.26 7.34 -17.04
C ALA A 368 18.49 7.41 -18.55
#